data_cb6d128ac8a30afe79c38d5211df51f1
#
_entry.id   cb6d128ac8a30afe79c38d5211df51f1
#
_cell.length_a   1.000
_cell.length_b   1.000
_cell.length_c   1.000
_cell.angle_alpha   90.00
_cell.angle_beta   90.00
_cell.angle_gamma   90.00
#
_symmetry.space_group_name_H-M   'P 1'
#
loop_
_entity.id
_entity.type
_entity.pdbx_description
1 polymer ?
#
loop_
_entity_poly.entity_id
_entity_poly.type
_entity_poly.pdbx_seq_one_letter_code
_entity_poly.pdbx_strand_id
1 'polypeptide(L)'
;MEKLKLVPVQDSHIRQLTCWLNKDHVLKWYNDADEWLNEIKGRKDNFRFLNHFIAQEENHPIGFGQYYDCFAAKEDWYTVDRPHELFSIDYFIGEEDYLRKGYGKQIIRLLAERIKTQYPHAKIIVQPDSDNIASCKALQGNGFVFDPKANYYTLDDTLKHCGTTVINTERLTLRPFQYTDDNDMLVYWISDPKIQSLYCEPVYVKKEEVRTLLDKYINSYKNPDYYRWAIIEKESGICIGQVAIFLIDNKNHFCEIEYALGSKFHRKGYATEAVKAILDFCFNHVNFHKVQVCHKEGNIASQGVIRKCNFTYEGTLRD
;
A
#
# COMPACT_ATOMS: atom_id res chain seq x y z
N MET A 1 12.42 -15.53 7.64
CA MET A 1 11.83 -16.44 6.64
C MET A 1 12.34 -16.00 5.30
N GLU A 2 13.14 -16.79 4.69
CA GLU A 2 13.67 -16.46 3.39
C GLU A 2 12.66 -16.71 2.31
N LYS A 3 12.66 -15.84 1.48
CA LYS A 3 11.53 -15.38 0.70
C LYS A 3 11.67 -15.92 -0.69
N LEU A 4 10.50 -16.20 -1.25
CA LEU A 4 10.36 -16.44 -2.66
C LEU A 4 11.16 -15.39 -3.46
N LYS A 5 11.93 -15.86 -4.45
CA LYS A 5 12.71 -15.03 -5.36
C LYS A 5 12.27 -15.29 -6.80
N LEU A 6 12.31 -14.26 -7.62
CA LEU A 6 12.17 -14.39 -9.08
C LEU A 6 13.56 -14.30 -9.75
N VAL A 7 14.00 -15.39 -10.35
CA VAL A 7 15.26 -15.44 -11.11
C VAL A 7 14.97 -15.54 -12.61
N PRO A 8 15.70 -14.83 -13.48
CA PRO A 8 15.46 -14.90 -14.93
C PRO A 8 15.58 -16.33 -15.46
N VAL A 9 14.71 -16.69 -16.39
CA VAL A 9 14.75 -18.00 -17.03
C VAL A 9 16.04 -18.19 -17.82
N GLN A 10 16.72 -19.32 -17.59
CA GLN A 10 17.90 -19.77 -18.30
C GLN A 10 17.62 -21.05 -19.09
N ASP A 11 18.51 -21.42 -20.02
CA ASP A 11 18.33 -22.61 -20.83
C ASP A 11 18.29 -23.90 -19.99
N SER A 12 18.96 -23.92 -18.84
CA SER A 12 18.89 -25.01 -17.87
C SER A 12 17.50 -25.24 -17.28
N HIS A 13 16.62 -24.22 -17.30
CA HIS A 13 15.26 -24.31 -16.77
C HIS A 13 14.24 -24.88 -17.76
N ILE A 14 14.60 -24.98 -19.05
CA ILE A 14 13.64 -25.40 -20.09
C ILE A 14 13.05 -26.79 -19.83
N ARG A 15 13.88 -27.74 -19.39
CA ARG A 15 13.40 -29.09 -19.03
C ARG A 15 12.36 -29.06 -17.90
N GLN A 16 12.59 -28.26 -16.89
CA GLN A 16 11.65 -28.10 -15.76
C GLN A 16 10.35 -27.46 -16.21
N LEU A 17 10.43 -26.39 -17.02
CA LEU A 17 9.26 -25.70 -17.57
C LEU A 17 8.43 -26.62 -18.46
N THR A 18 9.08 -27.44 -19.30
CA THR A 18 8.41 -28.46 -20.11
C THR A 18 7.62 -29.44 -19.21
N CYS A 19 8.23 -29.91 -18.11
CA CYS A 19 7.56 -30.78 -17.18
C CYS A 19 6.33 -30.09 -16.54
N TRP A 20 6.48 -28.86 -16.08
CA TRP A 20 5.40 -28.13 -15.41
C TRP A 20 4.24 -27.79 -16.32
N LEU A 21 4.50 -27.32 -17.54
CA LEU A 21 3.45 -26.96 -18.51
C LEU A 21 2.60 -28.16 -18.94
N ASN A 22 3.12 -29.38 -18.79
CA ASN A 22 2.38 -30.62 -19.07
C ASN A 22 1.70 -31.25 -17.83
N LYS A 23 1.76 -30.60 -16.66
CA LYS A 23 1.01 -31.06 -15.48
C LYS A 23 -0.46 -30.66 -15.58
N ASP A 24 -1.38 -31.53 -15.22
CA ASP A 24 -2.83 -31.31 -15.34
C ASP A 24 -3.32 -30.00 -14.73
N HIS A 25 -2.80 -29.63 -13.54
CA HIS A 25 -3.21 -28.41 -12.85
C HIS A 25 -2.70 -27.13 -13.50
N VAL A 26 -1.63 -27.19 -14.31
CA VAL A 26 -1.13 -26.07 -15.12
C VAL A 26 -1.82 -26.06 -16.48
N LEU A 27 -1.85 -27.23 -17.15
CA LEU A 27 -2.43 -27.41 -18.49
C LEU A 27 -3.90 -26.97 -18.53
N LYS A 28 -4.62 -27.19 -17.42
CA LYS A 28 -6.01 -26.73 -17.26
C LYS A 28 -6.22 -25.25 -17.60
N TRP A 29 -5.22 -24.40 -17.34
CA TRP A 29 -5.32 -22.94 -17.46
C TRP A 29 -4.45 -22.38 -18.59
N TYR A 30 -3.43 -23.12 -19.00
CA TYR A 30 -2.43 -22.75 -20.00
C TYR A 30 -2.46 -23.67 -21.22
N ASN A 31 -3.60 -24.04 -21.67
CA ASN A 31 -4.06 -24.97 -22.71
C ASN A 31 -3.02 -25.50 -23.72
N ASP A 32 -2.05 -24.71 -24.18
CA ASP A 32 -1.06 -25.06 -25.19
C ASP A 32 0.37 -24.97 -24.62
N ALA A 33 0.86 -26.10 -24.12
CA ALA A 33 2.20 -26.20 -23.56
C ALA A 33 3.31 -25.92 -24.61
N ASP A 34 3.08 -26.26 -25.89
CA ASP A 34 4.07 -26.10 -26.96
C ASP A 34 4.19 -24.62 -27.36
N GLU A 35 3.09 -23.88 -27.40
CA GLU A 35 3.10 -22.43 -27.65
C GLU A 35 3.88 -21.71 -26.56
N TRP A 36 3.57 -21.95 -25.30
CA TRP A 36 4.30 -21.40 -24.16
C TRP A 36 5.80 -21.72 -24.18
N LEU A 37 6.15 -22.97 -24.51
CA LEU A 37 7.54 -23.38 -24.63
C LEU A 37 8.25 -22.69 -25.80
N ASN A 38 7.56 -22.44 -26.92
CA ASN A 38 8.10 -21.70 -28.03
C ASN A 38 8.43 -20.26 -27.67
N GLU A 39 7.53 -19.57 -26.95
CA GLU A 39 7.78 -18.22 -26.45
C GLU A 39 8.98 -18.18 -25.50
N ILE A 40 9.01 -19.08 -24.52
CA ILE A 40 10.10 -19.16 -23.54
C ILE A 40 11.45 -19.47 -24.22
N LYS A 41 11.47 -20.35 -25.21
CA LYS A 41 12.70 -20.67 -25.99
C LYS A 41 13.13 -19.47 -26.82
N GLY A 42 12.17 -18.78 -27.47
CA GLY A 42 12.40 -17.60 -28.30
C GLY A 42 12.64 -16.29 -27.54
N ARG A 43 12.77 -16.33 -26.20
CA ARG A 43 12.92 -15.15 -25.31
C ARG A 43 14.11 -14.24 -25.63
N LYS A 44 15.12 -14.74 -26.35
CA LYS A 44 16.30 -13.95 -26.78
C LYS A 44 16.10 -13.31 -28.14
N ASP A 45 15.07 -13.74 -28.88
CA ASP A 45 14.82 -13.39 -30.28
C ASP A 45 13.45 -12.73 -30.45
N ASN A 46 12.49 -13.44 -31.02
CA ASN A 46 11.16 -12.91 -31.37
C ASN A 46 10.31 -12.52 -30.14
N PHE A 47 10.54 -13.17 -28.99
CA PHE A 47 9.79 -12.97 -27.75
C PHE A 47 10.60 -12.23 -26.68
N ARG A 48 11.59 -11.42 -27.08
CA ARG A 48 12.43 -10.63 -26.15
C ARG A 48 11.68 -9.59 -25.33
N PHE A 49 10.43 -9.29 -25.70
CA PHE A 49 9.55 -8.39 -24.94
C PHE A 49 8.90 -9.08 -23.74
N LEU A 50 8.89 -10.42 -23.70
CA LEU A 50 8.45 -11.21 -22.56
C LEU A 50 9.58 -11.36 -21.54
N ASN A 51 9.32 -11.00 -20.31
CA ASN A 51 10.28 -11.13 -19.21
C ASN A 51 9.94 -12.35 -18.34
N HIS A 52 10.66 -13.44 -18.56
CA HIS A 52 10.39 -14.74 -17.95
C HIS A 52 11.22 -15.00 -16.69
N PHE A 53 10.59 -15.53 -15.64
CA PHE A 53 11.22 -15.83 -14.35
C PHE A 53 10.83 -17.21 -13.82
N ILE A 54 11.75 -17.85 -13.12
CA ILE A 54 11.48 -18.98 -12.24
C ILE A 54 11.26 -18.42 -10.82
N ALA A 55 10.16 -18.80 -10.20
CA ALA A 55 9.92 -18.58 -8.80
C ALA A 55 10.64 -19.66 -7.98
N GLN A 56 11.51 -19.25 -7.06
CA GLN A 56 12.33 -20.14 -6.23
C GLN A 56 12.12 -19.85 -4.75
N GLU A 57 11.90 -20.89 -3.95
CA GLU A 57 11.98 -20.86 -2.51
C GLU A 57 13.26 -21.58 -2.06
N GLU A 58 14.12 -20.91 -1.28
CA GLU A 58 15.41 -21.47 -0.81
C GLU A 58 16.24 -22.11 -1.95
N ASN A 59 16.26 -21.46 -3.13
CA ASN A 59 16.85 -21.94 -4.38
C ASN A 59 16.15 -23.17 -5.02
N HIS A 60 15.00 -23.59 -4.50
CA HIS A 60 14.21 -24.66 -5.08
C HIS A 60 13.19 -24.08 -6.07
N PRO A 61 13.21 -24.43 -7.36
CA PRO A 61 12.22 -23.97 -8.33
C PRO A 61 10.83 -24.50 -7.98
N ILE A 62 9.84 -23.62 -7.85
CA ILE A 62 8.46 -23.99 -7.46
C ILE A 62 7.40 -23.53 -8.45
N GLY A 63 7.73 -22.61 -9.34
CA GLY A 63 6.77 -22.06 -10.29
C GLY A 63 7.41 -21.09 -11.29
N PHE A 64 6.57 -20.46 -12.04
CA PHE A 64 6.91 -19.56 -13.13
C PHE A 64 6.14 -18.24 -12.98
N GLY A 65 6.72 -17.16 -13.52
CA GLY A 65 6.04 -15.91 -13.72
C GLY A 65 6.66 -15.13 -14.86
N GLN A 66 5.85 -14.36 -15.56
CA GLN A 66 6.32 -13.44 -16.60
C GLN A 66 5.57 -12.12 -16.52
N TYR A 67 6.15 -11.10 -17.11
CA TYR A 67 5.45 -9.86 -17.43
C TYR A 67 5.88 -9.35 -18.80
N TYR A 68 5.01 -8.57 -19.42
CA TYR A 68 5.28 -7.95 -20.70
C TYR A 68 4.62 -6.59 -20.85
N ASP A 69 5.21 -5.76 -21.72
CA ASP A 69 4.62 -4.49 -22.16
C ASP A 69 3.54 -4.79 -23.19
N CYS A 70 2.30 -4.45 -22.89
CA CYS A 70 1.16 -4.65 -23.77
C CYS A 70 1.31 -3.95 -25.12
N PHE A 71 2.01 -2.81 -25.18
CA PHE A 71 2.30 -2.13 -26.44
C PHE A 71 3.20 -2.98 -27.38
N ALA A 72 4.08 -3.79 -26.83
CA ALA A 72 4.95 -4.67 -27.61
C ALA A 72 4.23 -5.98 -28.00
N ALA A 73 3.38 -6.52 -27.14
CA ALA A 73 2.64 -7.76 -27.38
C ALA A 73 1.52 -7.61 -28.42
N LYS A 74 0.80 -6.47 -28.42
CA LYS A 74 -0.25 -6.13 -29.41
C LYS A 74 -1.40 -7.14 -29.46
N GLU A 75 -1.86 -7.60 -28.30
CA GLU A 75 -3.04 -8.45 -28.20
C GLU A 75 -4.34 -7.63 -28.30
N ASP A 76 -5.46 -8.25 -28.60
CA ASP A 76 -6.74 -7.60 -28.94
C ASP A 76 -7.69 -7.38 -27.75
N TRP A 77 -7.38 -7.92 -26.56
CA TRP A 77 -8.23 -7.82 -25.36
C TRP A 77 -8.01 -6.55 -24.53
N TYR A 78 -7.04 -5.70 -24.90
CA TYR A 78 -6.77 -4.41 -24.29
C TYR A 78 -6.43 -3.35 -25.35
N THR A 79 -6.41 -2.08 -24.92
CA THR A 79 -5.98 -0.95 -25.75
C THR A 79 -4.87 -0.19 -25.03
N VAL A 80 -3.78 0.10 -25.73
CA VAL A 80 -2.65 0.89 -25.24
C VAL A 80 -2.04 1.71 -26.38
N ASP A 81 -1.79 3.00 -26.12
CA ASP A 81 -1.31 3.93 -27.17
C ASP A 81 0.20 4.11 -27.17
N ARG A 82 0.86 3.90 -26.03
CA ARG A 82 2.28 4.16 -25.86
C ARG A 82 2.99 3.03 -25.11
N PRO A 83 4.30 2.83 -25.39
CA PRO A 83 5.10 1.85 -24.66
C PRO A 83 5.19 2.21 -23.17
N HIS A 84 5.28 1.19 -22.33
CA HIS A 84 5.48 1.27 -20.89
C HIS A 84 4.32 1.88 -20.09
N GLU A 85 3.14 2.07 -20.69
CA GLU A 85 1.93 2.53 -19.99
C GLU A 85 1.13 1.38 -19.38
N LEU A 86 1.14 0.22 -20.05
CA LEU A 86 0.33 -0.95 -19.67
C LEU A 86 1.15 -2.22 -19.72
N PHE A 87 1.11 -3.00 -18.66
CA PHE A 87 1.76 -4.30 -18.55
C PHE A 87 0.76 -5.39 -18.22
N SER A 88 1.06 -6.62 -18.63
CA SER A 88 0.35 -7.80 -18.15
C SER A 88 1.32 -8.79 -17.50
N ILE A 89 0.78 -9.66 -16.65
CA ILE A 89 1.53 -10.69 -15.96
C ILE A 89 0.83 -12.04 -16.08
N ASP A 90 1.65 -13.09 -16.23
CA ASP A 90 1.20 -14.48 -16.13
C ASP A 90 2.02 -15.22 -15.11
N TYR A 91 1.42 -16.22 -14.45
CA TYR A 91 2.11 -16.97 -13.43
C TYR A 91 1.43 -18.31 -13.12
N PHE A 92 2.22 -19.31 -12.78
CA PHE A 92 1.71 -20.56 -12.24
C PHE A 92 2.65 -21.16 -11.20
N ILE A 93 2.08 -22.01 -10.35
CA ILE A 93 2.83 -22.89 -9.46
C ILE A 93 3.04 -24.21 -10.21
N GLY A 94 4.30 -24.57 -10.45
CA GLY A 94 4.66 -25.79 -11.18
C GLY A 94 4.72 -27.03 -10.28
N GLU A 95 5.01 -26.86 -8.97
CA GLU A 95 5.09 -27.96 -8.02
C GLU A 95 3.82 -28.07 -7.17
N GLU A 96 3.15 -29.21 -7.20
CA GLU A 96 1.84 -29.43 -6.55
C GLU A 96 1.90 -29.22 -5.04
N ASP A 97 3.00 -29.62 -4.40
CA ASP A 97 3.20 -29.45 -2.97
C ASP A 97 3.18 -28.00 -2.50
N TYR A 98 3.32 -27.05 -3.43
CA TYR A 98 3.30 -25.61 -3.16
C TYR A 98 1.96 -24.94 -3.47
N LEU A 99 0.98 -25.69 -3.97
CA LEU A 99 -0.38 -25.20 -4.23
C LEU A 99 -1.08 -24.82 -2.92
N ARG A 100 -1.95 -23.80 -2.98
CA ARG A 100 -2.79 -23.32 -1.85
C ARG A 100 -2.01 -22.82 -0.62
N LYS A 101 -0.70 -22.60 -0.74
CA LYS A 101 0.18 -22.09 0.33
C LYS A 101 0.49 -20.59 0.20
N GLY A 102 -0.18 -19.88 -0.70
CA GLY A 102 -0.03 -18.42 -0.90
C GLY A 102 1.10 -18.02 -1.82
N TYR A 103 1.83 -18.94 -2.44
CA TYR A 103 2.94 -18.62 -3.34
C TYR A 103 2.50 -17.89 -4.62
N GLY A 104 1.33 -18.22 -5.19
CA GLY A 104 0.78 -17.48 -6.32
C GLY A 104 0.61 -15.98 -6.01
N LYS A 105 0.06 -15.66 -4.82
CA LYS A 105 -0.03 -14.29 -4.34
C LYS A 105 1.34 -13.61 -4.23
N GLN A 106 2.37 -14.32 -3.77
CA GLN A 106 3.72 -13.78 -3.66
C GLN A 106 4.36 -13.56 -5.03
N ILE A 107 4.15 -14.45 -6.01
CA ILE A 107 4.64 -14.28 -7.39
C ILE A 107 4.04 -13.03 -8.02
N ILE A 108 2.71 -12.86 -7.94
CA ILE A 108 2.01 -11.66 -8.44
C ILE A 108 2.65 -10.39 -7.85
N ARG A 109 2.83 -10.35 -6.52
CA ARG A 109 3.43 -9.21 -5.83
C ARG A 109 4.82 -8.90 -6.35
N LEU A 110 5.69 -9.90 -6.46
CA LEU A 110 7.07 -9.71 -6.93
C LEU A 110 7.15 -9.26 -8.39
N LEU A 111 6.24 -9.74 -9.26
CA LEU A 111 6.14 -9.28 -10.64
C LEU A 111 5.68 -7.81 -10.70
N ALA A 112 4.63 -7.48 -9.95
CA ALA A 112 4.11 -6.12 -9.88
C ALA A 112 5.15 -5.13 -9.30
N GLU A 113 5.84 -5.48 -8.21
CA GLU A 113 6.93 -4.70 -7.64
C GLU A 113 8.06 -4.45 -8.65
N ARG A 114 8.42 -5.45 -9.45
CA ARG A 114 9.47 -5.34 -10.48
C ARG A 114 9.05 -4.40 -11.60
N ILE A 115 7.81 -4.49 -12.10
CA ILE A 115 7.26 -3.57 -13.09
C ILE A 115 7.26 -2.14 -12.53
N LYS A 116 6.70 -1.94 -11.32
CA LYS A 116 6.57 -0.61 -10.70
C LYS A 116 7.91 0.02 -10.33
N THR A 117 8.92 -0.77 -9.99
CA THR A 117 10.29 -0.27 -9.76
C THR A 117 10.88 0.34 -11.03
N GLN A 118 10.63 -0.25 -12.18
CA GLN A 118 11.15 0.22 -13.46
C GLN A 118 10.24 1.25 -14.12
N TYR A 119 8.91 1.09 -13.97
CA TYR A 119 7.86 1.90 -14.58
C TYR A 119 6.82 2.30 -13.51
N PRO A 120 7.10 3.31 -12.67
CA PRO A 120 6.26 3.64 -11.52
C PRO A 120 4.80 3.97 -11.86
N HIS A 121 4.56 4.51 -13.04
CA HIS A 121 3.22 4.95 -13.50
C HIS A 121 2.52 3.94 -14.41
N ALA A 122 3.15 2.80 -14.70
CA ALA A 122 2.52 1.79 -15.54
C ALA A 122 1.32 1.16 -14.85
N LYS A 123 0.25 0.94 -15.61
CA LYS A 123 -0.87 0.11 -15.17
C LYS A 123 -0.51 -1.36 -15.37
N ILE A 124 -1.05 -2.21 -14.52
CA ILE A 124 -0.88 -3.67 -14.64
C ILE A 124 -2.27 -4.28 -14.75
N ILE A 125 -2.49 -5.05 -15.79
CA ILE A 125 -3.74 -5.78 -16.03
C ILE A 125 -3.52 -7.27 -16.08
N VAL A 126 -4.53 -8.04 -15.72
CA VAL A 126 -4.51 -9.51 -15.79
C VAL A 126 -5.90 -10.01 -16.12
N GLN A 127 -6.01 -10.89 -17.11
CA GLN A 127 -7.28 -11.52 -17.50
C GLN A 127 -7.23 -13.04 -17.22
N PRO A 128 -7.44 -13.48 -15.96
CA PRO A 128 -7.55 -14.90 -15.68
C PRO A 128 -8.89 -15.43 -16.18
N ASP A 129 -8.93 -16.72 -16.48
CA ASP A 129 -10.21 -17.41 -16.66
C ASP A 129 -11.11 -17.20 -15.45
N SER A 130 -12.38 -16.89 -15.68
CA SER A 130 -13.37 -16.60 -14.61
C SER A 130 -13.54 -17.77 -13.64
N ASP A 131 -13.34 -19.01 -14.11
CA ASP A 131 -13.42 -20.22 -13.32
C ASP A 131 -12.14 -20.48 -12.51
N ASN A 132 -11.07 -19.72 -12.77
CA ASN A 132 -9.84 -19.77 -11.99
C ASN A 132 -9.97 -18.93 -10.71
N ILE A 133 -10.86 -19.38 -9.82
CA ILE A 133 -11.13 -18.69 -8.54
C ILE A 133 -9.87 -18.48 -7.71
N ALA A 134 -8.89 -19.39 -7.81
CA ALA A 134 -7.63 -19.27 -7.09
C ALA A 134 -6.82 -18.07 -7.57
N SER A 135 -6.71 -17.87 -8.90
CA SER A 135 -6.05 -16.70 -9.50
C SER A 135 -6.80 -15.41 -9.18
N CYS A 136 -8.13 -15.37 -9.34
CA CYS A 136 -8.95 -14.22 -9.01
C CYS A 136 -8.74 -13.75 -7.56
N LYS A 137 -8.77 -14.68 -6.59
CA LYS A 137 -8.52 -14.38 -5.17
C LYS A 137 -7.08 -13.92 -4.91
N ALA A 138 -6.10 -14.49 -5.61
CA ALA A 138 -4.70 -14.09 -5.47
C ALA A 138 -4.46 -12.66 -5.99
N LEU A 139 -5.09 -12.30 -7.11
CA LEU A 139 -5.08 -10.93 -7.66
C LEU A 139 -5.74 -9.94 -6.70
N GLN A 140 -6.98 -10.22 -6.26
CA GLN A 140 -7.69 -9.38 -5.29
C GLN A 140 -6.88 -9.17 -4.00
N GLY A 141 -6.24 -10.24 -3.52
CA GLY A 141 -5.37 -10.19 -2.35
C GLY A 141 -4.08 -9.35 -2.55
N ASN A 142 -3.76 -8.94 -3.77
CA ASN A 142 -2.68 -8.02 -4.13
C ASN A 142 -3.19 -6.62 -4.53
N GLY A 143 -4.45 -6.31 -4.28
CA GLY A 143 -5.03 -4.99 -4.59
C GLY A 143 -5.53 -4.83 -6.03
N PHE A 144 -5.57 -5.91 -6.82
CA PHE A 144 -6.20 -5.84 -8.13
C PHE A 144 -7.72 -5.79 -8.01
N VAL A 145 -8.34 -4.91 -8.78
CA VAL A 145 -9.80 -4.73 -8.86
C VAL A 145 -10.30 -5.20 -10.21
N PHE A 146 -11.37 -5.98 -10.21
CA PHE A 146 -12.00 -6.44 -11.45
C PHE A 146 -12.80 -5.32 -12.11
N ASP A 147 -12.54 -5.06 -13.37
CA ASP A 147 -13.35 -4.17 -14.21
C ASP A 147 -14.30 -5.01 -15.08
N PRO A 148 -15.62 -5.00 -14.79
CA PRO A 148 -16.57 -5.82 -15.54
C PRO A 148 -16.82 -5.33 -16.98
N LYS A 149 -16.46 -4.08 -17.32
CA LYS A 149 -16.57 -3.57 -18.67
C LYS A 149 -15.40 -4.01 -19.55
N ALA A 150 -14.21 -4.00 -18.98
CA ALA A 150 -13.00 -4.41 -19.66
C ALA A 150 -12.73 -5.93 -19.56
N ASN A 151 -13.42 -6.62 -18.64
CA ASN A 151 -13.30 -8.05 -18.36
C ASN A 151 -11.89 -8.48 -17.96
N TYR A 152 -11.19 -7.64 -17.19
CA TYR A 152 -9.88 -7.95 -16.61
C TYR A 152 -9.71 -7.35 -15.22
N TYR A 153 -8.71 -7.82 -14.50
CA TYR A 153 -8.26 -7.23 -13.24
C TYR A 153 -7.24 -6.14 -13.51
N THR A 154 -7.34 -5.00 -12.81
CA THR A 154 -6.37 -3.90 -12.87
C THR A 154 -5.77 -3.66 -11.50
N LEU A 155 -4.46 -3.53 -11.40
CA LEU A 155 -3.81 -3.00 -10.21
C LEU A 155 -3.94 -1.48 -10.25
N ASP A 156 -4.90 -0.98 -9.48
CA ASP A 156 -5.12 0.43 -9.28
C ASP A 156 -4.34 0.88 -8.04
N ASP A 157 -3.16 1.43 -8.28
CA ASP A 157 -2.29 2.01 -7.26
C ASP A 157 -2.37 3.55 -7.24
N THR A 158 -3.34 4.14 -7.94
CA THR A 158 -3.55 5.59 -7.91
C THR A 158 -3.94 6.06 -6.52
N LEU A 159 -3.31 7.15 -6.05
CA LEU A 159 -3.74 7.78 -4.81
C LEU A 159 -5.13 8.40 -4.97
N LYS A 160 -6.02 8.09 -4.02
CA LYS A 160 -7.42 8.54 -4.00
C LYS A 160 -7.59 9.60 -2.91
N HIS A 161 -7.02 10.77 -3.15
CA HIS A 161 -7.16 11.87 -2.20
C HIS A 161 -8.63 12.29 -2.05
N CYS A 162 -9.13 12.25 -0.83
CA CYS A 162 -10.52 12.57 -0.49
C CYS A 162 -10.66 13.60 0.63
N GLY A 163 -9.53 14.19 1.07
CA GLY A 163 -9.48 15.15 2.16
C GLY A 163 -9.79 14.54 3.53
N THR A 164 -9.89 15.40 4.53
CA THR A 164 -10.18 14.99 5.90
C THR A 164 -11.67 14.63 6.05
N THR A 165 -11.97 13.34 6.00
CA THR A 165 -13.32 12.80 6.24
C THR A 165 -13.54 12.43 7.70
N VAL A 166 -14.79 12.23 8.13
CA VAL A 166 -15.09 11.79 9.51
C VAL A 166 -14.81 10.28 9.63
N ILE A 167 -14.02 9.90 10.62
CA ILE A 167 -13.71 8.51 10.94
C ILE A 167 -14.19 8.20 12.35
N ASN A 168 -15.01 7.17 12.50
CA ASN A 168 -15.51 6.72 13.79
C ASN A 168 -14.80 5.44 14.22
N THR A 169 -14.30 5.44 15.46
CA THR A 169 -13.74 4.25 16.10
C THR A 169 -14.66 3.83 17.29
N GLU A 170 -14.24 2.92 18.11
CA GLU A 170 -15.00 2.50 19.28
C GLU A 170 -15.25 3.68 20.25
N ARG A 171 -14.19 4.41 20.62
CA ARG A 171 -14.22 5.45 21.64
C ARG A 171 -13.99 6.87 21.12
N LEU A 172 -13.59 7.02 19.84
CA LEU A 172 -13.21 8.29 19.26
C LEU A 172 -14.02 8.62 18.02
N THR A 173 -14.20 9.92 17.80
CA THR A 173 -14.57 10.50 16.51
C THR A 173 -13.41 11.36 16.03
N LEU A 174 -12.82 11.00 14.87
CA LEU A 174 -11.82 11.81 14.18
C LEU A 174 -12.56 12.64 13.13
N ARG A 175 -12.51 13.96 13.24
CA ARG A 175 -13.23 14.88 12.33
C ARG A 175 -12.40 16.12 12.01
N PRO A 176 -12.72 16.85 10.94
CA PRO A 176 -12.15 18.18 10.73
C PRO A 176 -12.29 19.05 11.98
N PHE A 177 -11.28 19.90 12.24
CA PHE A 177 -11.34 20.90 13.30
C PHE A 177 -12.46 21.90 13.05
N GLN A 178 -13.01 22.43 14.14
CA GLN A 178 -14.03 23.48 14.17
C GLN A 178 -13.58 24.62 15.09
N TYR A 179 -14.12 25.80 14.94
CA TYR A 179 -13.81 26.93 15.82
C TYR A 179 -14.19 26.68 17.29
N THR A 180 -15.16 25.82 17.52
CA THR A 180 -15.58 25.40 18.87
C THR A 180 -14.54 24.57 19.62
N ASP A 181 -13.51 24.07 18.93
CA ASP A 181 -12.43 23.28 19.53
C ASP A 181 -11.38 24.17 20.23
N ASP A 182 -11.41 25.48 20.02
CA ASP A 182 -10.41 26.43 20.50
C ASP A 182 -10.16 26.35 22.01
N ASN A 183 -11.23 26.20 22.81
CA ASN A 183 -11.12 26.10 24.23
C ASN A 183 -10.53 24.78 24.73
N ASP A 184 -10.96 23.65 24.12
CA ASP A 184 -10.43 22.33 24.47
C ASP A 184 -8.96 22.21 24.10
N MET A 185 -8.56 22.75 22.96
CA MET A 185 -7.16 22.83 22.53
C MET A 185 -6.30 23.52 23.57
N LEU A 186 -6.72 24.72 24.01
CA LEU A 186 -6.01 25.49 25.04
C LEU A 186 -5.94 24.78 26.39
N VAL A 187 -7.06 24.21 26.84
CA VAL A 187 -7.15 23.60 28.17
C VAL A 187 -6.38 22.30 28.27
N TYR A 188 -6.32 21.50 27.19
CA TYR A 188 -5.89 20.13 27.34
C TYR A 188 -4.54 19.80 26.72
N TRP A 189 -4.06 20.52 25.69
CA TRP A 189 -2.85 20.07 25.00
C TRP A 189 -1.99 21.16 24.34
N ILE A 190 -2.57 22.19 23.68
CA ILE A 190 -1.78 23.11 22.86
C ILE A 190 -0.99 24.14 23.68
N SER A 191 -1.39 24.35 24.94
CA SER A 191 -0.69 25.21 25.89
C SER A 191 0.32 24.49 26.79
N ASP A 192 0.40 23.15 26.67
CA ASP A 192 1.36 22.34 27.46
C ASP A 192 2.75 22.34 26.81
N PRO A 193 3.77 23.00 27.43
CA PRO A 193 5.11 23.06 26.86
C PRO A 193 5.75 21.68 26.64
N LYS A 194 5.41 20.69 27.47
CA LYS A 194 5.97 19.33 27.33
C LYS A 194 5.42 18.64 26.09
N ILE A 195 4.12 18.78 25.82
CA ILE A 195 3.51 18.22 24.62
C ILE A 195 4.05 18.91 23.39
N GLN A 196 4.05 20.24 23.37
CA GLN A 196 4.49 21.04 22.22
C GLN A 196 5.97 20.84 21.91
N SER A 197 6.83 20.71 22.92
CA SER A 197 8.26 20.44 22.70
C SER A 197 8.52 19.07 22.04
N LEU A 198 7.72 18.05 22.36
CA LEU A 198 7.81 16.72 21.76
C LEU A 198 7.18 16.68 20.37
N TYR A 199 6.21 17.57 20.12
CA TYR A 199 5.50 17.69 18.86
C TYR A 199 6.18 18.66 17.88
N CYS A 200 7.22 19.38 18.33
CA CYS A 200 7.96 20.39 17.57
C CYS A 200 7.13 21.60 17.14
N GLU A 201 6.11 21.95 17.91
CA GLU A 201 5.21 23.07 17.67
C GLU A 201 5.34 24.15 18.77
N PRO A 202 5.00 25.41 18.47
CA PRO A 202 4.98 26.49 19.49
C PRO A 202 3.93 26.23 20.55
N VAL A 203 4.16 26.80 21.73
CA VAL A 203 3.18 26.83 22.82
C VAL A 203 2.21 27.98 22.58
N TYR A 204 0.93 27.68 22.51
CA TYR A 204 -0.14 28.65 22.31
C TYR A 204 -0.82 28.93 23.67
N VAL A 205 -0.84 30.17 24.08
CA VAL A 205 -1.40 30.57 25.40
C VAL A 205 -2.61 31.50 25.28
N LYS A 206 -2.86 32.06 24.10
CA LYS A 206 -3.96 32.96 23.81
C LYS A 206 -4.97 32.33 22.87
N LYS A 207 -6.24 32.58 23.14
CA LYS A 207 -7.33 32.06 22.29
C LYS A 207 -7.29 32.58 20.87
N GLU A 208 -6.83 33.81 20.68
CA GLU A 208 -6.68 34.44 19.38
C GLU A 208 -5.61 33.73 18.52
N GLU A 209 -4.54 33.25 19.16
CA GLU A 209 -3.48 32.49 18.48
C GLU A 209 -4.02 31.13 18.01
N VAL A 210 -4.80 30.44 18.86
CA VAL A 210 -5.45 29.18 18.52
C VAL A 210 -6.46 29.37 17.39
N ARG A 211 -7.23 30.43 17.41
CA ARG A 211 -8.18 30.75 16.33
C ARG A 211 -7.46 31.02 15.00
N THR A 212 -6.34 31.72 15.02
CA THR A 212 -5.51 31.91 13.83
C THR A 212 -4.98 30.58 13.30
N LEU A 213 -4.64 29.64 14.18
CA LEU A 213 -4.24 28.27 13.78
C LEU A 213 -5.41 27.50 13.19
N LEU A 214 -6.60 27.58 13.82
CA LEU A 214 -7.83 26.96 13.30
C LEU A 214 -8.24 27.52 11.93
N ASP A 215 -8.06 28.83 11.70
CA ASP A 215 -8.28 29.43 10.38
C ASP A 215 -7.42 28.76 9.30
N LYS A 216 -6.14 28.47 9.59
CA LYS A 216 -5.27 27.73 8.66
C LYS A 216 -5.79 26.32 8.40
N TYR A 217 -6.15 25.59 9.45
CA TYR A 217 -6.65 24.22 9.31
C TYR A 217 -7.95 24.17 8.50
N ILE A 218 -8.94 25.00 8.88
CA ILE A 218 -10.26 25.03 8.25
C ILE A 218 -10.18 25.44 6.77
N ASN A 219 -9.35 26.46 6.47
CA ASN A 219 -9.14 26.87 5.09
C ASN A 219 -8.42 25.80 4.24
N SER A 220 -7.57 24.99 4.85
CA SER A 220 -6.83 23.93 4.16
C SER A 220 -7.68 22.71 3.81
N TYR A 221 -8.84 22.50 4.44
CA TYR A 221 -9.76 21.40 4.10
C TYR A 221 -10.37 21.47 2.70
N LYS A 222 -10.16 22.56 1.98
CA LYS A 222 -10.51 22.66 0.55
C LYS A 222 -9.61 21.80 -0.34
N ASN A 223 -8.42 21.45 0.14
CA ASN A 223 -7.47 20.63 -0.60
C ASN A 223 -7.75 19.15 -0.34
N PRO A 224 -7.94 18.34 -1.39
CA PRO A 224 -8.25 16.92 -1.23
C PRO A 224 -7.07 16.09 -0.67
N ASP A 225 -5.85 16.61 -0.67
CA ASP A 225 -4.66 16.01 -0.10
C ASP A 225 -4.28 16.59 1.28
N TYR A 226 -5.14 17.40 1.88
CA TYR A 226 -4.95 17.90 3.24
C TYR A 226 -5.68 17.03 4.27
N TYR A 227 -4.92 16.52 5.25
CA TYR A 227 -5.41 15.56 6.23
C TYR A 227 -5.01 15.96 7.64
N ARG A 228 -5.98 16.43 8.41
CA ARG A 228 -5.79 16.78 9.83
C ARG A 228 -7.10 16.64 10.60
N TRP A 229 -7.09 15.81 11.60
CA TRP A 229 -8.27 15.52 12.42
C TRP A 229 -8.11 16.00 13.84
N ALA A 230 -9.17 16.61 14.38
CA ALA A 230 -9.41 16.68 15.80
C ALA A 230 -9.79 15.29 16.32
N ILE A 231 -9.22 14.88 17.43
CA ILE A 231 -9.56 13.63 18.12
C ILE A 231 -10.57 13.96 19.21
N ILE A 232 -11.81 13.52 19.02
CA ILE A 232 -12.91 13.75 19.97
C ILE A 232 -13.17 12.48 20.76
N GLU A 233 -13.10 12.55 22.09
CA GLU A 233 -13.52 11.46 22.97
C GLU A 233 -15.05 11.40 22.99
N LYS A 234 -15.64 10.28 22.59
CA LYS A 234 -17.10 10.15 22.42
C LYS A 234 -17.88 10.32 23.71
N GLU A 235 -17.32 9.87 24.83
CA GLU A 235 -17.96 9.90 26.13
C GLU A 235 -18.14 11.34 26.63
N SER A 236 -17.12 12.19 26.49
CA SER A 236 -17.12 13.57 27.00
C SER A 236 -17.43 14.62 25.93
N GLY A 237 -17.30 14.29 24.65
CA GLY A 237 -17.36 15.25 23.57
C GLY A 237 -16.15 16.19 23.45
N ILE A 238 -15.12 16.00 24.29
CA ILE A 238 -13.93 16.86 24.36
C ILE A 238 -12.98 16.60 23.20
N CYS A 239 -12.39 17.65 22.63
CA CYS A 239 -11.28 17.58 21.72
C CYS A 239 -9.97 17.30 22.50
N ILE A 240 -9.57 16.04 22.55
CA ILE A 240 -8.45 15.57 23.38
C ILE A 240 -7.09 15.66 22.71
N GLY A 241 -7.03 16.01 21.43
CA GLY A 241 -5.79 16.07 20.66
C GLY A 241 -6.02 16.11 19.15
N GLN A 242 -4.98 15.77 18.42
CA GLN A 242 -5.01 15.74 16.95
C GLN A 242 -4.21 14.58 16.38
N VAL A 243 -4.52 14.23 15.12
CA VAL A 243 -3.73 13.38 14.26
C VAL A 243 -3.75 13.96 12.85
N ALA A 244 -2.62 13.90 12.14
CA ALA A 244 -2.54 14.41 10.77
C ALA A 244 -1.68 13.50 9.90
N ILE A 245 -1.93 13.57 8.60
CA ILE A 245 -1.04 13.06 7.56
C ILE A 245 -0.35 14.27 6.94
N PHE A 246 0.95 14.25 6.91
CA PHE A 246 1.75 15.30 6.29
C PHE A 246 2.90 14.66 5.48
N LEU A 247 3.80 15.47 4.90
CA LEU A 247 4.89 14.99 4.08
C LEU A 247 4.41 13.95 3.05
N ILE A 248 3.41 14.34 2.26
CA ILE A 248 2.80 13.46 1.26
C ILE A 248 3.69 13.46 0.02
N ASP A 249 4.18 12.30 -0.38
CA ASP A 249 4.87 12.07 -1.64
C ASP A 249 3.95 11.32 -2.61
N ASN A 250 3.30 12.07 -3.47
CA ASN A 250 2.38 11.55 -4.49
C ASN A 250 3.09 10.70 -5.56
N LYS A 251 4.39 10.91 -5.74
CA LYS A 251 5.19 10.17 -6.71
C LYS A 251 5.55 8.76 -6.21
N ASN A 252 5.93 8.66 -4.94
CA ASN A 252 6.35 7.41 -4.33
C ASN A 252 5.26 6.80 -3.44
N HIS A 253 4.06 7.39 -3.42
CA HIS A 253 2.88 6.92 -2.70
C HIS A 253 3.13 6.68 -1.21
N PHE A 254 3.87 7.58 -0.57
CA PHE A 254 4.07 7.50 0.86
C PHE A 254 3.66 8.79 1.58
N CYS A 255 3.42 8.67 2.88
CA CYS A 255 3.17 9.81 3.73
C CYS A 255 3.77 9.59 5.13
N GLU A 256 3.90 10.67 5.88
CA GLU A 256 4.22 10.65 7.30
C GLU A 256 3.01 11.08 8.12
N ILE A 257 2.78 10.40 9.25
CA ILE A 257 1.73 10.76 10.20
C ILE A 257 2.33 11.39 11.44
N GLU A 258 1.57 12.31 12.02
CA GLU A 258 1.89 12.92 13.30
C GLU A 258 0.66 12.90 14.23
N TYR A 259 0.87 12.90 15.53
CA TYR A 259 -0.21 12.96 16.50
C TYR A 259 0.23 13.60 17.82
N ALA A 260 -0.72 14.26 18.49
CA ALA A 260 -0.55 14.80 19.82
C ALA A 260 -1.84 14.61 20.62
N LEU A 261 -1.70 14.28 21.91
CA LEU A 261 -2.81 14.14 22.85
C LEU A 261 -2.52 14.90 24.15
N GLY A 262 -3.55 15.44 24.75
CA GLY A 262 -3.50 16.03 26.08
C GLY A 262 -3.01 15.03 27.12
N SER A 263 -2.16 15.47 28.05
CA SER A 263 -1.53 14.62 29.08
C SER A 263 -2.52 13.84 29.93
N LYS A 264 -3.70 14.42 30.19
CA LYS A 264 -4.80 13.76 30.92
C LYS A 264 -5.39 12.54 30.22
N PHE A 265 -5.17 12.42 28.92
CA PHE A 265 -5.69 11.35 28.07
C PHE A 265 -4.63 10.30 27.71
N HIS A 266 -3.41 10.46 28.23
CA HIS A 266 -2.35 9.49 28.03
C HIS A 266 -2.65 8.15 28.73
N ARG A 267 -2.00 7.08 28.27
CA ARG A 267 -2.07 5.70 28.80
C ARG A 267 -3.46 5.05 28.77
N LYS A 268 -4.44 5.68 28.14
CA LYS A 268 -5.81 5.14 27.94
C LYS A 268 -5.96 4.39 26.60
N GLY A 269 -4.95 4.37 25.76
CA GLY A 269 -4.96 3.70 24.44
C GLY A 269 -5.49 4.57 23.29
N TYR A 270 -5.95 5.78 23.53
CA TYR A 270 -6.56 6.66 22.51
C TYR A 270 -5.61 6.96 21.32
N ALA A 271 -4.33 7.26 21.58
CA ALA A 271 -3.37 7.48 20.50
C ALA A 271 -3.22 6.25 19.60
N THR A 272 -3.15 5.05 20.18
CA THR A 272 -3.05 3.80 19.45
C THR A 272 -4.30 3.55 18.60
N GLU A 273 -5.49 3.85 19.15
CA GLU A 273 -6.77 3.71 18.46
C GLU A 273 -6.87 4.67 17.28
N ALA A 274 -6.54 5.95 17.49
CA ALA A 274 -6.52 6.97 16.45
C ALA A 274 -5.53 6.63 15.33
N VAL A 275 -4.27 6.27 15.68
CA VAL A 275 -3.25 5.92 14.70
C VAL A 275 -3.65 4.69 13.88
N LYS A 276 -4.23 3.66 14.48
CA LYS A 276 -4.72 2.48 13.74
C LYS A 276 -5.82 2.85 12.74
N ALA A 277 -6.74 3.72 13.12
CA ALA A 277 -7.79 4.20 12.23
C ALA A 277 -7.22 5.01 11.05
N ILE A 278 -6.19 5.83 11.31
CA ILE A 278 -5.51 6.58 10.25
C ILE A 278 -4.68 5.65 9.34
N LEU A 279 -4.05 4.61 9.86
CA LEU A 279 -3.37 3.61 9.03
C LEU A 279 -4.33 2.89 8.10
N ASP A 280 -5.51 2.49 8.61
CA ASP A 280 -6.57 1.90 7.79
C ASP A 280 -7.02 2.87 6.69
N PHE A 281 -7.23 4.14 7.04
CA PHE A 281 -7.56 5.20 6.09
C PHE A 281 -6.48 5.40 5.03
N CYS A 282 -5.20 5.44 5.43
CA CYS A 282 -4.08 5.61 4.51
C CYS A 282 -4.00 4.48 3.47
N PHE A 283 -4.10 3.23 3.91
CA PHE A 283 -3.93 2.08 3.02
C PHE A 283 -5.19 1.73 2.23
N ASN A 284 -6.37 1.81 2.85
CA ASN A 284 -7.61 1.29 2.24
C ASN A 284 -8.47 2.37 1.57
N HIS A 285 -8.29 3.65 1.91
CA HIS A 285 -9.06 4.74 1.33
C HIS A 285 -8.23 5.64 0.40
N VAL A 286 -7.03 6.05 0.82
CA VAL A 286 -6.14 6.89 0.00
C VAL A 286 -5.23 6.06 -0.91
N ASN A 287 -4.93 4.83 -0.53
CA ASN A 287 -4.07 3.92 -1.27
C ASN A 287 -2.56 4.28 -1.20
N PHE A 288 -2.10 4.78 -0.05
CA PHE A 288 -0.67 4.94 0.17
C PHE A 288 0.02 3.58 0.23
N HIS A 289 1.19 3.47 -0.39
CA HIS A 289 2.02 2.27 -0.35
C HIS A 289 2.79 2.14 0.98
N LYS A 290 3.20 3.27 1.55
CA LYS A 290 3.97 3.34 2.79
C LYS A 290 3.48 4.48 3.68
N VAL A 291 3.39 4.20 4.98
CA VAL A 291 3.17 5.21 6.02
C VAL A 291 4.34 5.17 6.97
N GLN A 292 4.96 6.32 7.21
CA GLN A 292 6.03 6.46 8.20
C GLN A 292 5.59 7.33 9.37
N VAL A 293 6.32 7.24 10.47
CA VAL A 293 6.15 8.06 11.67
C VAL A 293 7.49 8.26 12.34
N CYS A 294 7.78 9.49 12.70
CA CYS A 294 9.00 9.82 13.45
C CYS A 294 8.65 10.24 14.89
N HIS A 295 9.60 10.08 15.79
CA HIS A 295 9.51 10.60 17.15
C HIS A 295 10.88 11.07 17.62
N LYS A 296 10.90 12.07 18.50
CA LYS A 296 12.14 12.49 19.18
C LYS A 296 12.70 11.39 20.03
N GLU A 297 14.01 11.30 20.10
CA GLU A 297 14.70 10.46 21.07
C GLU A 297 14.21 10.78 22.50
N GLY A 298 14.01 9.75 23.31
CA GLY A 298 13.43 9.89 24.66
C GLY A 298 11.90 10.01 24.73
N ASN A 299 11.17 10.13 23.61
CA ASN A 299 9.70 10.12 23.63
C ASN A 299 9.16 8.69 23.75
N ILE A 300 9.27 8.12 24.96
CA ILE A 300 8.85 6.74 25.26
C ILE A 300 7.35 6.53 24.99
N ALA A 301 6.53 7.57 25.19
CA ALA A 301 5.09 7.47 24.96
C ALA A 301 4.77 7.22 23.48
N SER A 302 5.37 8.01 22.58
CA SER A 302 5.21 7.83 21.13
C SER A 302 5.80 6.49 20.67
N GLN A 303 6.99 6.11 21.16
CA GLN A 303 7.58 4.81 20.85
C GLN A 303 6.64 3.64 21.19
N GLY A 304 5.93 3.74 22.34
CA GLY A 304 4.96 2.72 22.74
C GLY A 304 3.76 2.63 21.80
N VAL A 305 3.27 3.75 21.28
CA VAL A 305 2.17 3.79 20.30
C VAL A 305 2.63 3.18 18.97
N ILE A 306 3.80 3.61 18.47
CA ILE A 306 4.40 3.15 17.21
C ILE A 306 4.54 1.62 17.21
N ARG A 307 5.09 1.04 18.29
CA ARG A 307 5.22 -0.42 18.44
C ARG A 307 3.86 -1.15 18.45
N LYS A 308 2.86 -0.60 19.15
CA LYS A 308 1.51 -1.19 19.20
C LYS A 308 0.75 -1.10 17.87
N CYS A 309 1.18 -0.21 16.98
CA CYS A 309 0.64 -0.09 15.63
C CYS A 309 1.46 -0.89 14.60
N ASN A 310 2.40 -1.74 15.05
CA ASN A 310 3.22 -2.62 14.22
C ASN A 310 4.11 -1.92 13.19
N PHE A 311 4.55 -0.69 13.47
CA PHE A 311 5.57 -0.07 12.64
C PHE A 311 6.91 -0.78 12.80
N THR A 312 7.62 -0.91 11.69
CA THR A 312 8.99 -1.44 11.65
C THR A 312 9.98 -0.29 11.83
N TYR A 313 10.96 -0.45 12.72
CA TYR A 313 12.03 0.52 12.89
C TYR A 313 12.98 0.48 11.68
N GLU A 314 13.17 1.63 11.02
CA GLU A 314 14.03 1.77 9.84
C GLU A 314 15.35 2.48 10.14
N GLY A 315 15.40 3.30 11.17
CA GLY A 315 16.63 4.01 11.54
C GLY A 315 16.40 5.25 12.40
N THR A 316 17.51 5.87 12.80
CA THR A 316 17.55 7.17 13.47
C THR A 316 18.11 8.20 12.51
N LEU A 317 17.36 9.29 12.28
CA LEU A 317 17.83 10.43 11.51
C LEU A 317 18.88 11.17 12.34
N ARG A 318 19.95 11.61 11.70
CA ARG A 318 20.98 12.47 12.30
C ARG A 318 20.69 13.91 11.93
N ASP A 319 20.99 14.84 12.86
CA ASP A 319 20.92 16.28 12.62
C ASP A 319 22.00 16.74 11.63
#